data_977b7210a746b81cd4bc7c4b9947389e
#
_entry.id   977b7210a746b81cd4bc7c4b9947389e
#
_cell.length_a   1.000
_cell.length_b   1.000
_cell.length_c   1.000
_cell.angle_alpha   90.00
_cell.angle_beta   90.00
_cell.angle_gamma   90.00
#
_symmetry.space_group_name_H-M   'P 1'
#
loop_
_entity.id
_entity.type
_entity.pdbx_description
1 polymer ?
#
loop_
_entity_poly.entity_id
_entity_poly.type
_entity_poly.pdbx_seq_one_letter_code
_entity_poly.pdbx_strand_id
1 'polypeptide(L)'
;MKDIPEMLWLETIDSTSAQLHRLESERELPHGYAVAAYEQTAGRGQRGNHWHVQPGANATVSVYLRPTAISAALQFDLSRMVALAVCDVLDGYLPEDMRTRLRLKWPNDIYFDNDKLGGILIENSLYGSRLGTSVVGIGVNVRQRRWEGGAPNATSLALIRDCEDCDLPEPREVCRAIAAACAAASGGDYDAEGLRTRYMARLWRGDGKIYRWLPGPLPSAYCEQPSGALPFEAAIDGVADDGHLLLRTADGTRLSFAFKEVTPLL
;
A
#
# COMPACT_ATOMS: atom_id res chain seq x y z
N MET A 1 -4.03 -24.19 -14.78
CA MET A 1 -3.54 -23.75 -13.46
C MET A 1 -2.76 -22.48 -13.72
N LYS A 2 -3.14 -21.33 -13.12
CA LYS A 2 -2.29 -20.13 -13.17
C LYS A 2 -1.03 -20.48 -12.39
N ASP A 3 0.13 -20.32 -13.02
CA ASP A 3 1.41 -20.57 -12.35
C ASP A 3 1.49 -19.72 -11.09
N ILE A 4 1.70 -20.39 -9.96
CA ILE A 4 1.94 -19.68 -8.67
C ILE A 4 3.30 -19.03 -8.83
N PRO A 5 3.41 -17.71 -8.61
CA PRO A 5 4.70 -17.03 -8.70
C PRO A 5 5.76 -17.70 -7.83
N GLU A 6 6.97 -17.84 -8.36
CA GLU A 6 8.10 -18.33 -7.59
C GLU A 6 8.37 -17.38 -6.42
N MET A 7 8.40 -17.89 -5.19
CA MET A 7 8.61 -17.09 -3.99
C MET A 7 9.78 -17.63 -3.18
N LEU A 8 10.85 -16.81 -3.05
CA LEU A 8 11.94 -17.04 -2.14
C LEU A 8 11.50 -16.64 -0.72
N TRP A 9 11.52 -17.60 0.21
CA TRP A 9 11.27 -17.36 1.62
C TRP A 9 12.58 -17.32 2.40
N LEU A 10 12.77 -16.29 3.21
CA LEU A 10 13.96 -16.07 4.04
C LEU A 10 13.56 -15.97 5.53
N GLU A 11 14.40 -16.50 6.41
CA GLU A 11 14.17 -16.38 7.85
C GLU A 11 14.43 -14.94 8.31
N THR A 12 15.59 -14.39 7.99
CA THR A 12 15.95 -13.00 8.32
C THR A 12 16.65 -12.33 7.15
N ILE A 13 16.29 -11.08 6.89
CA ILE A 13 16.89 -10.24 5.85
C ILE A 13 16.85 -8.76 6.29
N ASP A 14 17.67 -7.93 5.68
CA ASP A 14 17.60 -6.48 5.85
C ASP A 14 16.26 -5.92 5.32
N SER A 15 15.95 -6.19 4.04
CA SER A 15 14.72 -5.80 3.39
C SER A 15 14.42 -6.71 2.20
N THR A 16 13.17 -7.17 2.08
CA THR A 16 12.72 -7.98 0.94
C THR A 16 12.82 -7.21 -0.39
N SER A 17 12.56 -5.89 -0.38
CA SER A 17 12.73 -5.05 -1.58
C SER A 17 14.21 -4.91 -1.95
N ALA A 18 15.11 -4.70 -0.97
CA ALA A 18 16.54 -4.64 -1.22
C ALA A 18 17.08 -5.97 -1.78
N GLN A 19 16.54 -7.10 -1.31
CA GLN A 19 16.90 -8.41 -1.86
C GLN A 19 16.46 -8.58 -3.31
N LEU A 20 15.27 -8.11 -3.67
CA LEU A 20 14.84 -8.13 -5.07
C LEU A 20 15.74 -7.28 -5.97
N HIS A 21 16.18 -6.11 -5.53
CA HIS A 21 17.13 -5.28 -6.27
C HIS A 21 18.49 -5.96 -6.43
N ARG A 22 18.98 -6.69 -5.40
CA ARG A 22 20.20 -7.51 -5.52
C ARG A 22 20.03 -8.61 -6.57
N LEU A 23 18.94 -9.37 -6.49
CA LEU A 23 18.65 -10.44 -7.45
C LEU A 23 18.45 -9.95 -8.89
N GLU A 24 17.77 -8.80 -9.08
CA GLU A 24 17.60 -8.16 -10.39
C GLU A 24 18.94 -7.76 -11.01
N SER A 25 19.91 -7.34 -10.20
CA SER A 25 21.25 -7.00 -10.66
C SER A 25 22.10 -8.22 -11.07
N GLU A 26 21.79 -9.40 -10.55
CA GLU A 26 22.53 -10.64 -10.78
C GLU A 26 21.95 -11.49 -11.91
N ARG A 27 20.64 -11.44 -12.08
CA ARG A 27 19.92 -12.26 -13.07
C ARG A 27 18.60 -11.64 -13.51
N GLU A 28 18.11 -12.04 -14.65
CA GLU A 28 16.75 -11.71 -15.08
C GLU A 28 15.73 -12.41 -14.17
N LEU A 29 14.75 -11.64 -13.66
CA LEU A 29 13.68 -12.16 -12.84
C LEU A 29 12.39 -12.26 -13.68
N PRO A 30 11.61 -13.34 -13.55
CA PRO A 30 10.30 -13.41 -14.18
C PRO A 30 9.30 -12.46 -13.51
N HIS A 31 8.31 -12.01 -14.29
CA HIS A 31 7.18 -11.25 -13.75
C HIS A 31 6.47 -12.05 -12.65
N GLY A 32 6.22 -11.42 -11.50
CA GLY A 32 5.62 -12.07 -10.34
C GLY A 32 6.62 -12.74 -9.38
N TYR A 33 7.93 -12.78 -9.72
CA TYR A 33 8.91 -13.30 -8.76
C TYR A 33 8.83 -12.55 -7.43
N ALA A 34 8.82 -13.28 -6.32
CA ALA A 34 8.62 -12.67 -5.01
C ALA A 34 9.71 -13.06 -4.01
N VAL A 35 9.98 -12.16 -3.07
CA VAL A 35 10.80 -12.41 -1.89
C VAL A 35 9.97 -12.06 -0.67
N ALA A 36 9.87 -12.99 0.26
CA ALA A 36 9.18 -12.80 1.54
C ALA A 36 10.09 -13.22 2.70
N ALA A 37 9.85 -12.64 3.87
CA ALA A 37 10.70 -12.90 5.03
C ALA A 37 9.87 -13.06 6.31
N TYR A 38 10.39 -13.92 7.21
CA TYR A 38 9.90 -14.04 8.57
C TYR A 38 10.25 -12.79 9.39
N GLU A 39 11.45 -12.24 9.18
CA GLU A 39 11.94 -11.03 9.85
C GLU A 39 12.67 -10.09 8.87
N GLN A 40 12.38 -8.80 8.98
CA GLN A 40 13.17 -7.73 8.36
C GLN A 40 13.85 -6.88 9.43
N THR A 41 15.19 -6.74 9.35
CA THR A 41 15.97 -5.91 10.29
C THR A 41 16.04 -4.44 9.90
N ALA A 42 15.77 -4.12 8.62
CA ALA A 42 15.76 -2.75 8.08
C ALA A 42 14.59 -2.57 7.09
N GLY A 43 13.37 -2.94 7.53
CA GLY A 43 12.16 -2.76 6.73
C GLY A 43 11.95 -1.31 6.32
N ARG A 44 11.64 -1.07 5.03
CA ARG A 44 11.50 0.27 4.46
C ARG A 44 10.05 0.65 4.24
N GLY A 45 9.72 1.90 4.58
CA GLY A 45 8.49 2.58 4.19
C GLY A 45 8.79 3.76 3.26
N GLN A 46 7.76 4.51 2.89
CA GLN A 46 7.94 5.69 2.02
C GLN A 46 8.77 6.79 2.67
N ARG A 47 9.67 7.41 1.87
CA ARG A 47 10.47 8.61 2.23
C ARG A 47 11.21 8.47 3.57
N GLY A 48 11.88 7.34 3.78
CA GLY A 48 12.73 7.10 4.94
C GLY A 48 12.01 6.64 6.21
N ASN A 49 10.71 6.40 6.14
CA ASN A 49 10.00 5.74 7.24
C ASN A 49 10.46 4.27 7.35
N HIS A 50 10.43 3.74 8.56
CA HIS A 50 10.69 2.34 8.82
C HIS A 50 9.39 1.53 8.90
N TRP A 51 9.42 0.31 8.38
CA TRP A 51 8.38 -0.67 8.57
C TRP A 51 8.82 -1.65 9.65
N HIS A 52 8.26 -1.48 10.86
CA HIS A 52 8.58 -2.33 12.00
C HIS A 52 7.61 -3.49 12.09
N VAL A 53 8.14 -4.69 12.19
CA VAL A 53 7.36 -5.92 12.32
C VAL A 53 7.90 -6.78 13.45
N GLN A 54 7.00 -7.40 14.20
CA GLN A 54 7.37 -8.49 15.09
C GLN A 54 7.68 -9.72 14.22
N PRO A 55 8.82 -10.41 14.43
CA PRO A 55 9.20 -11.59 13.66
C PRO A 55 8.09 -12.62 13.59
N GLY A 56 7.78 -13.11 12.39
CA GLY A 56 6.76 -14.13 12.14
C GLY A 56 5.30 -13.72 12.34
N ALA A 57 5.02 -12.50 12.82
CA ALA A 57 3.66 -12.09 13.10
C ALA A 57 2.93 -11.46 11.90
N ASN A 58 3.66 -11.03 10.87
CA ASN A 58 3.12 -10.22 9.78
C ASN A 58 3.52 -10.75 8.40
N ALA A 59 2.70 -10.47 7.40
CA ALA A 59 3.05 -10.73 6.02
C ALA A 59 3.96 -9.61 5.51
N THR A 60 5.19 -9.98 5.11
CA THR A 60 6.18 -9.06 4.55
C THR A 60 6.71 -9.67 3.27
N VAL A 61 6.35 -9.07 2.14
CA VAL A 61 6.68 -9.59 0.80
C VAL A 61 7.03 -8.44 -0.15
N SER A 62 7.97 -8.67 -1.03
CA SER A 62 8.21 -7.82 -2.20
C SER A 62 8.02 -8.63 -3.47
N VAL A 63 7.37 -8.01 -4.47
CA VAL A 63 7.03 -8.64 -5.75
C VAL A 63 7.71 -7.87 -6.88
N TYR A 64 8.37 -8.61 -7.76
CA TYR A 64 8.97 -8.07 -8.98
C TYR A 64 7.95 -8.10 -10.12
N LEU A 65 7.61 -6.93 -10.64
CA LEU A 65 6.61 -6.78 -11.70
C LEU A 65 7.24 -6.19 -12.96
N ARG A 66 6.70 -6.57 -14.12
CA ARG A 66 7.03 -6.00 -15.44
C ARG A 66 5.75 -5.40 -16.07
N PRO A 67 5.28 -4.24 -15.58
CA PRO A 67 4.00 -3.65 -15.99
C PRO A 67 4.15 -2.84 -17.30
N THR A 68 4.66 -3.45 -18.35
CA THR A 68 5.03 -2.80 -19.62
C THR A 68 3.86 -2.20 -20.40
N ALA A 69 2.61 -2.55 -20.06
CA ALA A 69 1.41 -1.93 -20.60
C ALA A 69 1.18 -0.51 -20.07
N ILE A 70 1.78 -0.14 -18.91
CA ILE A 70 1.54 1.13 -18.25
C ILE A 70 2.52 2.18 -18.76
N SER A 71 2.03 3.32 -19.24
CA SER A 71 2.87 4.47 -19.58
C SER A 71 3.42 5.15 -18.32
N ALA A 72 4.59 5.79 -18.41
CA ALA A 72 5.18 6.53 -17.30
C ALA A 72 4.27 7.66 -16.78
N ALA A 73 3.47 8.28 -17.65
CA ALA A 73 2.50 9.29 -17.28
C ALA A 73 1.32 8.75 -16.44
N LEU A 74 1.05 7.44 -16.53
CA LEU A 74 -0.02 6.74 -15.81
C LEU A 74 0.55 5.84 -14.71
N GLN A 75 1.75 6.11 -14.23
CA GLN A 75 2.43 5.22 -13.26
C GLN A 75 1.62 4.95 -11.98
N PHE A 76 0.71 5.85 -11.60
CA PHE A 76 -0.15 5.65 -10.43
C PHE A 76 -1.20 4.54 -10.66
N ASP A 77 -1.48 4.14 -11.91
CA ASP A 77 -2.35 3.00 -12.18
C ASP A 77 -1.76 1.69 -11.65
N LEU A 78 -0.43 1.53 -11.62
CA LEU A 78 0.19 0.40 -10.93
C LEU A 78 -0.11 0.42 -9.43
N SER A 79 -0.06 1.58 -8.79
CA SER A 79 -0.41 1.72 -7.37
C SER A 79 -1.88 1.36 -7.12
N ARG A 80 -2.79 1.76 -8.00
CA ARG A 80 -4.21 1.40 -7.95
C ARG A 80 -4.41 -0.11 -8.07
N MET A 81 -3.76 -0.75 -9.06
CA MET A 81 -3.83 -2.20 -9.30
C MET A 81 -3.37 -2.99 -8.09
N VAL A 82 -2.17 -2.67 -7.61
CA VAL A 82 -1.57 -3.36 -6.45
C VAL A 82 -2.43 -3.17 -5.20
N ALA A 83 -2.86 -1.94 -4.92
CA ALA A 83 -3.66 -1.66 -3.74
C ALA A 83 -5.01 -2.42 -3.76
N LEU A 84 -5.69 -2.45 -4.89
CA LEU A 84 -6.92 -3.23 -5.06
C LEU A 84 -6.66 -4.73 -4.95
N ALA A 85 -5.60 -5.25 -5.57
CA ALA A 85 -5.25 -6.67 -5.49
C ALA A 85 -4.98 -7.11 -4.05
N VAL A 86 -4.28 -6.28 -3.26
CA VAL A 86 -4.06 -6.56 -1.83
C VAL A 86 -5.37 -6.52 -1.06
N CYS A 87 -6.25 -5.53 -1.30
CA CYS A 87 -7.56 -5.48 -0.66
C CYS A 87 -8.42 -6.69 -1.00
N ASP A 88 -8.45 -7.13 -2.26
CA ASP A 88 -9.23 -8.29 -2.70
C ASP A 88 -8.74 -9.58 -1.99
N VAL A 89 -7.44 -9.72 -1.74
CA VAL A 89 -6.88 -10.82 -0.92
C VAL A 89 -7.30 -10.70 0.54
N LEU A 90 -7.21 -9.50 1.13
CA LEU A 90 -7.55 -9.28 2.53
C LEU A 90 -9.05 -9.44 2.80
N ASP A 91 -9.92 -9.10 1.86
CA ASP A 91 -11.37 -9.37 1.94
C ASP A 91 -11.66 -10.87 2.14
N GLY A 92 -10.82 -11.75 1.59
CA GLY A 92 -10.94 -13.19 1.78
C GLY A 92 -10.68 -13.65 3.22
N TYR A 93 -9.97 -12.86 4.02
CA TYR A 93 -9.68 -13.14 5.42
C TYR A 93 -10.61 -12.42 6.40
N LEU A 94 -11.52 -11.57 5.90
CA LEU A 94 -12.47 -10.81 6.71
C LEU A 94 -13.89 -11.38 6.57
N PRO A 95 -14.69 -11.38 7.65
CA PRO A 95 -16.13 -11.59 7.58
C PRO A 95 -16.78 -10.65 6.56
N GLU A 96 -17.84 -11.10 5.90
CA GLU A 96 -18.46 -10.35 4.79
C GLU A 96 -18.95 -8.95 5.21
N ASP A 97 -19.53 -8.84 6.38
CA ASP A 97 -20.03 -7.59 6.97
C ASP A 97 -18.90 -6.59 7.34
N MET A 98 -17.66 -7.08 7.46
CA MET A 98 -16.49 -6.24 7.76
C MET A 98 -15.74 -5.73 6.51
N ARG A 99 -15.93 -6.36 5.33
CA ARG A 99 -15.16 -6.03 4.11
C ARG A 99 -15.34 -4.58 3.65
N THR A 100 -16.51 -4.00 3.90
CA THR A 100 -16.78 -2.59 3.55
C THR A 100 -16.01 -1.59 4.41
N ARG A 101 -15.42 -2.03 5.52
CA ARG A 101 -14.58 -1.21 6.42
C ARG A 101 -13.11 -1.20 6.01
N LEU A 102 -12.68 -2.13 5.13
CA LEU A 102 -11.34 -2.15 4.56
C LEU A 102 -11.24 -1.08 3.47
N ARG A 103 -10.33 -0.14 3.60
CA ARG A 103 -10.18 1.06 2.77
C ARG A 103 -8.74 1.30 2.35
N LEU A 104 -8.59 2.02 1.26
CA LEU A 104 -7.30 2.49 0.75
C LEU A 104 -7.10 3.94 1.19
N LYS A 105 -6.14 4.20 2.05
CA LYS A 105 -5.76 5.57 2.38
C LYS A 105 -4.63 6.02 1.46
N TRP A 106 -4.93 7.02 0.66
CA TRP A 106 -3.95 7.64 -0.23
C TRP A 106 -2.70 8.10 0.54
N PRO A 107 -1.49 7.91 -0.02
CA PRO A 107 -1.25 7.33 -1.35
C PRO A 107 -1.08 5.80 -1.36
N ASN A 108 -0.81 5.14 -0.22
CA ASN A 108 -0.22 3.80 -0.22
C ASN A 108 -0.52 2.95 1.02
N ASP A 109 -1.44 3.38 1.87
CA ASP A 109 -1.78 2.67 3.09
C ASP A 109 -3.09 1.89 2.94
N ILE A 110 -3.16 0.75 3.64
CA ILE A 110 -4.37 -0.06 3.76
C ILE A 110 -4.89 0.15 5.17
N TYR A 111 -6.12 0.62 5.27
CA TYR A 111 -6.79 0.95 6.51
C TYR A 111 -7.97 0.02 6.76
N PHE A 112 -8.24 -0.25 8.01
CA PHE A 112 -9.50 -0.77 8.48
C PHE A 112 -10.12 0.29 9.40
N ASP A 113 -11.26 0.85 9.00
CA ASP A 113 -11.80 2.10 9.58
C ASP A 113 -10.77 3.25 9.53
N ASN A 114 -10.23 3.62 10.69
CA ASN A 114 -9.22 4.68 10.84
C ASN A 114 -7.83 4.15 11.22
N ASP A 115 -7.66 2.82 11.27
CA ASP A 115 -6.43 2.19 11.72
C ASP A 115 -5.68 1.53 10.57
N LYS A 116 -4.36 1.65 10.60
CA LYS A 116 -3.48 1.15 9.55
C LYS A 116 -3.26 -0.36 9.70
N LEU A 117 -3.77 -1.11 8.74
CA LEU A 117 -3.58 -2.56 8.61
C LEU A 117 -2.31 -2.92 7.83
N GLY A 118 -1.96 -2.11 6.84
CA GLY A 118 -0.83 -2.41 5.95
C GLY A 118 -0.32 -1.19 5.20
N GLY A 119 0.76 -1.40 4.44
CA GLY A 119 1.35 -0.38 3.58
C GLY A 119 2.02 -0.98 2.36
N ILE A 120 2.11 -0.17 1.31
CA ILE A 120 2.66 -0.53 0.00
C ILE A 120 3.77 0.46 -0.35
N LEU A 121 4.90 -0.03 -0.84
CA LEU A 121 6.01 0.77 -1.34
C LEU A 121 6.34 0.30 -2.76
N ILE A 122 6.22 1.18 -3.75
CA ILE A 122 6.51 0.87 -5.15
C ILE A 122 7.73 1.67 -5.61
N GLU A 123 8.71 0.96 -6.14
CA GLU A 123 9.94 1.51 -6.72
C GLU A 123 9.94 1.15 -8.21
N ASN A 124 9.73 2.15 -9.08
CA ASN A 124 9.61 1.96 -10.53
C ASN A 124 10.91 2.25 -11.26
N SER A 125 11.26 1.42 -12.24
CA SER A 125 12.22 1.72 -13.28
C SER A 125 11.49 2.07 -14.57
N LEU A 126 12.01 3.03 -15.33
CA LEU A 126 11.43 3.44 -16.60
C LEU A 126 12.21 2.84 -17.78
N TYR A 127 11.50 2.46 -18.81
CA TYR A 127 12.06 2.08 -20.10
C TYR A 127 11.38 2.93 -21.20
N GLY A 128 12.09 3.94 -21.65
CA GLY A 128 11.51 4.96 -22.54
C GLY A 128 10.34 5.68 -21.86
N SER A 129 9.17 5.67 -22.51
CA SER A 129 7.94 6.31 -22.02
C SER A 129 7.02 5.36 -21.21
N ARG A 130 7.49 4.17 -20.84
CA ARG A 130 6.71 3.15 -20.13
C ARG A 130 7.41 2.72 -18.84
N LEU A 131 6.65 2.07 -17.95
CA LEU A 131 7.24 1.34 -16.85
C LEU A 131 7.99 0.12 -17.40
N GLY A 132 9.24 -0.07 -16.98
CA GLY A 132 10.05 -1.24 -17.31
C GLY A 132 9.83 -2.32 -16.28
N THR A 133 10.41 -2.12 -15.10
CA THR A 133 10.29 -3.01 -13.95
C THR A 133 9.80 -2.23 -12.73
N SER A 134 9.21 -2.94 -11.78
CA SER A 134 8.76 -2.37 -10.52
C SER A 134 9.00 -3.36 -9.39
N VAL A 135 9.61 -2.90 -8.32
CA VAL A 135 9.72 -3.64 -7.05
C VAL A 135 8.63 -3.12 -6.12
N VAL A 136 7.72 -4.01 -5.74
CA VAL A 136 6.54 -3.68 -4.95
C VAL A 136 6.66 -4.33 -3.58
N GLY A 137 7.05 -3.56 -2.56
CA GLY A 137 7.08 -3.97 -1.17
C GLY A 137 5.72 -3.83 -0.51
N ILE A 138 5.27 -4.87 0.16
CA ILE A 138 3.96 -4.92 0.84
C ILE A 138 4.15 -5.48 2.23
N GLY A 139 3.66 -4.73 3.22
CA GLY A 139 3.57 -5.15 4.61
C GLY A 139 2.12 -5.17 5.06
N VAL A 140 1.68 -6.29 5.66
CA VAL A 140 0.34 -6.43 6.24
C VAL A 140 0.46 -7.00 7.64
N ASN A 141 -0.15 -6.33 8.60
CA ASN A 141 -0.20 -6.79 9.97
C ASN A 141 -1.22 -7.94 10.10
N VAL A 142 -0.76 -9.15 10.44
CA VAL A 142 -1.61 -10.33 10.53
C VAL A 142 -1.90 -10.68 11.99
N ARG A 143 -0.87 -11.02 12.76
CA ARG A 143 -0.96 -11.52 14.15
C ARG A 143 -0.45 -10.54 15.20
N GLN A 144 0.25 -9.48 14.79
CA GLN A 144 0.81 -8.49 15.71
C GLN A 144 -0.30 -7.78 16.48
N ARG A 145 -0.16 -7.71 17.80
CA ARG A 145 -1.16 -7.09 18.69
C ARG A 145 -0.64 -5.86 19.43
N ARG A 146 0.67 -5.61 19.38
CA ARG A 146 1.32 -4.48 20.06
C ARG A 146 2.41 -3.89 19.16
N TRP A 147 2.54 -2.57 19.17
CA TRP A 147 3.59 -1.85 18.44
C TRP A 147 4.40 -1.03 19.41
N GLU A 148 5.71 -1.29 19.47
CA GLU A 148 6.66 -0.46 20.20
C GLU A 148 7.04 0.75 19.35
N GLY A 149 7.20 1.94 19.97
CA GLY A 149 7.79 3.11 19.31
C GLY A 149 6.88 3.96 18.43
N GLY A 150 5.54 3.92 18.58
CA GLY A 150 4.72 5.03 18.10
C GLY A 150 4.00 4.85 16.77
N ALA A 151 3.35 3.71 16.58
CA ALA A 151 2.30 3.55 15.54
C ALA A 151 0.90 3.67 16.20
N PRO A 152 0.43 4.88 16.54
CA PRO A 152 -0.72 5.09 17.42
C PRO A 152 -2.04 4.56 16.83
N ASN A 153 -2.09 4.37 15.52
CA ASN A 153 -3.26 3.87 14.81
C ASN A 153 -2.95 2.60 13.99
N ALA A 154 -2.05 1.74 14.47
CA ALA A 154 -1.82 0.45 13.83
C ALA A 154 -2.84 -0.59 14.30
N THR A 155 -3.32 -1.41 13.37
CA THR A 155 -4.17 -2.58 13.64
C THR A 155 -3.66 -3.81 12.91
N SER A 156 -4.27 -4.97 13.16
CA SER A 156 -3.95 -6.25 12.51
C SER A 156 -5.21 -7.07 12.28
N LEU A 157 -5.12 -8.12 11.46
CA LEU A 157 -6.23 -9.07 11.31
C LEU A 157 -6.61 -9.70 12.64
N ALA A 158 -5.65 -9.95 13.54
CA ALA A 158 -5.88 -10.47 14.89
C ALA A 158 -6.77 -9.54 15.73
N LEU A 159 -6.51 -8.23 15.68
CA LEU A 159 -7.30 -7.24 16.42
C LEU A 159 -8.66 -6.99 15.78
N ILE A 160 -8.72 -6.96 14.44
CA ILE A 160 -9.96 -6.74 13.70
C ILE A 160 -10.95 -7.88 13.92
N ARG A 161 -10.46 -9.14 13.90
CA ARG A 161 -11.30 -10.33 14.05
C ARG A 161 -11.53 -10.71 15.50
N ASP A 162 -10.78 -10.14 16.44
CA ASP A 162 -10.80 -10.47 17.86
C ASP A 162 -10.74 -11.99 18.10
N CYS A 163 -9.79 -12.67 17.48
CA CYS A 163 -9.68 -14.12 17.48
C CYS A 163 -8.27 -14.59 17.82
N GLU A 164 -8.15 -15.87 18.17
CA GLU A 164 -6.88 -16.52 18.45
C GLU A 164 -6.05 -16.70 17.17
N ASP A 165 -4.73 -16.85 17.31
CA ASP A 165 -3.81 -16.95 16.19
C ASP A 165 -4.04 -18.19 15.30
N CYS A 166 -4.59 -19.28 15.86
CA CYS A 166 -4.94 -20.49 15.09
C CYS A 166 -6.06 -20.28 14.08
N ASP A 167 -6.89 -19.25 14.27
CA ASP A 167 -7.98 -18.89 13.36
C ASP A 167 -7.55 -17.87 12.28
N LEU A 168 -6.29 -17.43 12.32
CA LEU A 168 -5.72 -16.49 11.36
C LEU A 168 -4.92 -17.22 10.29
N PRO A 169 -4.84 -16.64 9.07
CA PRO A 169 -3.98 -17.20 8.05
C PRO A 169 -2.50 -17.17 8.50
N GLU A 170 -1.72 -18.10 7.98
CA GLU A 170 -0.28 -18.04 8.12
C GLU A 170 0.26 -16.85 7.33
N PRO A 171 1.13 -16.00 7.92
CA PRO A 171 1.70 -14.85 7.21
C PRO A 171 2.35 -15.22 5.86
N ARG A 172 2.95 -16.40 5.77
CA ARG A 172 3.53 -16.92 4.51
C ARG A 172 2.49 -17.20 3.43
N GLU A 173 1.29 -17.63 3.82
CA GLU A 173 0.17 -17.85 2.88
C GLU A 173 -0.38 -16.51 2.39
N VAL A 174 -0.49 -15.53 3.28
CA VAL A 174 -0.88 -14.16 2.90
C VAL A 174 0.13 -13.58 1.90
N CYS A 175 1.45 -13.76 2.13
CA CYS A 175 2.49 -13.34 1.18
C CYS A 175 2.30 -13.98 -0.20
N ARG A 176 2.03 -15.28 -0.28
CA ARG A 176 1.80 -15.98 -1.55
C ARG A 176 0.56 -15.48 -2.28
N ALA A 177 -0.54 -15.32 -1.56
CA ALA A 177 -1.79 -14.81 -2.12
C ALA A 177 -1.63 -13.39 -2.67
N ILE A 178 -0.96 -12.51 -1.93
CA ILE A 178 -0.66 -11.14 -2.35
C ILE A 178 0.24 -11.14 -3.59
N ALA A 179 1.33 -11.91 -3.60
CA ALA A 179 2.23 -11.97 -4.75
C ALA A 179 1.51 -12.43 -6.02
N ALA A 180 0.69 -13.47 -5.92
CA ALA A 180 -0.10 -13.98 -7.03
C ALA A 180 -1.13 -12.96 -7.54
N ALA A 181 -1.83 -12.27 -6.62
CA ALA A 181 -2.82 -11.26 -6.98
C ALA A 181 -2.18 -10.04 -7.67
N CYS A 182 -1.04 -9.54 -7.15
CA CYS A 182 -0.31 -8.43 -7.75
C CYS A 182 0.22 -8.76 -9.15
N ALA A 183 0.80 -9.95 -9.33
CA ALA A 183 1.25 -10.42 -10.64
C ALA A 183 0.10 -10.54 -11.63
N ALA A 184 -1.02 -11.12 -11.22
CA ALA A 184 -2.20 -11.24 -12.08
C ALA A 184 -2.80 -9.89 -12.48
N ALA A 185 -2.82 -8.92 -11.55
CA ALA A 185 -3.41 -7.61 -11.79
C ALA A 185 -2.58 -6.72 -12.74
N SER A 186 -1.26 -6.95 -12.83
CA SER A 186 -0.34 -6.09 -13.58
C SER A 186 0.28 -6.77 -14.82
N GLY A 187 -0.15 -7.98 -15.15
CA GLY A 187 0.46 -8.82 -16.19
C GLY A 187 -0.05 -8.63 -17.62
N GLY A 188 -0.86 -7.64 -17.89
CA GLY A 188 -1.44 -7.44 -19.23
C GLY A 188 -2.15 -6.12 -19.42
N ASP A 189 -2.95 -6.02 -20.49
CA ASP A 189 -3.80 -4.87 -20.73
C ASP A 189 -4.88 -4.75 -19.64
N TYR A 190 -5.32 -3.52 -19.39
CA TYR A 190 -6.25 -3.23 -18.31
C TYR A 190 -7.28 -2.15 -18.68
N ASP A 191 -8.42 -2.23 -18.04
CA ASP A 191 -9.46 -1.20 -18.09
C ASP A 191 -9.12 -0.07 -17.12
N ALA A 192 -8.57 1.03 -17.64
CA ALA A 192 -8.14 2.17 -16.82
C ALA A 192 -9.32 2.88 -16.12
N GLU A 193 -10.49 2.98 -16.77
CA GLU A 193 -11.67 3.63 -16.19
C GLU A 193 -12.29 2.78 -15.07
N GLY A 194 -12.46 1.50 -15.30
CA GLY A 194 -12.92 0.56 -14.29
C GLY A 194 -11.96 0.46 -13.10
N LEU A 195 -10.64 0.52 -13.35
CA LEU A 195 -9.62 0.56 -12.31
C LEU A 195 -9.77 1.79 -11.40
N ARG A 196 -9.91 2.98 -12.00
CA ARG A 196 -10.11 4.24 -11.25
C ARG A 196 -11.40 4.22 -10.45
N THR A 197 -12.49 3.75 -11.05
CA THR A 197 -13.79 3.62 -10.38
C THR A 197 -13.72 2.70 -9.17
N ARG A 198 -13.12 1.52 -9.31
CA ARG A 198 -12.92 0.58 -8.21
C ARG A 198 -12.04 1.16 -7.09
N TYR A 199 -10.95 1.85 -7.46
CA TYR A 199 -10.05 2.48 -6.50
C TYR A 199 -10.79 3.58 -5.70
N MET A 200 -11.54 4.45 -6.37
CA MET A 200 -12.32 5.52 -5.71
C MET A 200 -13.39 4.94 -4.76
N ALA A 201 -14.07 3.86 -5.14
CA ALA A 201 -15.05 3.19 -4.28
C ALA A 201 -14.44 2.62 -2.99
N ARG A 202 -13.13 2.30 -3.00
CA ARG A 202 -12.36 1.82 -1.84
C ARG A 202 -11.61 2.92 -1.10
N LEU A 203 -11.60 4.15 -1.61
CA LEU A 203 -10.78 5.21 -1.03
C LEU A 203 -11.32 5.62 0.34
N TRP A 204 -10.44 5.67 1.33
CA TRP A 204 -10.72 6.14 2.67
C TRP A 204 -11.11 7.63 2.62
N ARG A 205 -12.26 7.99 3.18
CA ARG A 205 -12.87 9.31 3.07
C ARG A 205 -13.24 9.73 1.63
N GLY A 206 -13.32 8.77 0.70
CA GLY A 206 -13.79 8.99 -0.67
C GLY A 206 -15.32 8.99 -0.79
N ASP A 207 -16.05 9.22 0.30
CA ASP A 207 -17.50 9.20 0.40
C ASP A 207 -18.19 10.54 0.04
N GLY A 208 -17.42 11.51 -0.46
CA GLY A 208 -17.90 12.85 -0.84
C GLY A 208 -18.18 13.79 0.32
N LYS A 209 -17.97 13.37 1.57
CA LYS A 209 -18.12 14.23 2.74
C LYS A 209 -16.95 15.19 2.89
N ILE A 210 -17.21 16.29 3.57
CA ILE A 210 -16.18 17.28 3.91
C ILE A 210 -15.42 16.81 5.16
N TYR A 211 -14.09 16.84 5.06
CA TYR A 211 -13.16 16.52 6.13
C TYR A 211 -12.17 17.66 6.34
N ARG A 212 -11.54 17.68 7.50
CA ARG A 212 -10.49 18.65 7.82
C ARG A 212 -9.13 18.16 7.38
N TRP A 213 -8.37 19.04 6.77
CA TRP A 213 -7.05 18.80 6.22
C TRP A 213 -6.06 19.83 6.74
N LEU A 214 -4.82 19.41 6.94
CA LEU A 214 -3.72 20.29 7.30
C LEU A 214 -2.75 20.35 6.12
N PRO A 215 -2.36 21.53 5.59
CA PRO A 215 -1.28 21.63 4.64
C PRO A 215 0.03 21.16 5.25
N GLY A 216 0.81 20.40 4.48
CA GLY A 216 2.08 19.81 4.93
C GLY A 216 1.92 18.48 5.67
N PRO A 217 3.05 17.87 6.07
CA PRO A 217 3.06 16.63 6.84
C PRO A 217 2.55 16.87 8.25
N LEU A 218 2.05 15.81 8.91
CA LEU A 218 1.81 15.87 10.35
C LEU A 218 3.10 16.24 11.09
N PRO A 219 3.00 17.03 12.17
CA PRO A 219 4.14 17.27 13.03
C PRO A 219 4.69 15.93 13.52
N SER A 220 5.95 15.69 13.25
CA SER A 220 6.71 14.62 13.87
C SER A 220 7.83 15.25 14.69
N ALA A 221 8.42 14.51 15.61
CA ALA A 221 9.58 14.97 16.38
C ALA A 221 10.76 15.45 15.50
N TYR A 222 10.67 15.24 14.20
CA TYR A 222 11.72 15.51 13.20
C TYR A 222 11.32 16.48 12.09
N CYS A 223 10.08 16.97 12.07
CA CYS A 223 9.60 17.92 11.05
C CYS A 223 8.91 19.11 11.72
N GLU A 224 9.52 20.28 11.61
CA GLU A 224 8.86 21.54 11.96
C GLU A 224 7.77 21.82 10.91
N GLN A 225 6.56 22.15 11.38
CA GLN A 225 5.52 22.68 10.50
C GLN A 225 5.96 24.04 9.96
N PRO A 226 5.59 24.38 8.70
CA PRO A 226 5.63 25.77 8.30
C PRO A 226 4.77 26.57 9.30
N SER A 227 5.40 27.47 10.01
CA SER A 227 4.70 28.31 10.99
C SER A 227 3.55 29.05 10.28
N GLY A 228 2.30 28.74 10.64
CA GLY A 228 1.13 29.43 10.13
C GLY A 228 0.18 28.66 9.21
N ALA A 229 0.43 27.39 8.92
CA ALA A 229 -0.52 26.57 8.14
C ALA A 229 -1.81 26.34 8.94
N LEU A 230 -2.92 26.88 8.45
CA LEU A 230 -4.26 26.67 9.06
C LEU A 230 -4.93 25.44 8.41
N PRO A 231 -5.63 24.62 9.23
CA PRO A 231 -6.50 23.58 8.68
C PRO A 231 -7.58 24.17 7.76
N PHE A 232 -7.92 23.42 6.73
CA PHE A 232 -9.02 23.76 5.82
C PHE A 232 -9.98 22.57 5.66
N GLU A 233 -11.14 22.82 5.12
CA GLU A 233 -12.20 21.83 4.91
C GLU A 233 -12.39 21.53 3.42
N ALA A 234 -12.37 20.24 3.06
CA ALA A 234 -12.57 19.78 1.69
C ALA A 234 -13.02 18.32 1.65
N ALA A 235 -13.70 17.95 0.57
CA ALA A 235 -13.99 16.57 0.20
C ALA A 235 -12.90 16.05 -0.76
N ILE A 236 -12.66 14.74 -0.76
CA ILE A 236 -11.85 14.11 -1.81
C ILE A 236 -12.64 14.14 -3.11
N ASP A 237 -12.07 14.76 -4.15
CA ASP A 237 -12.62 14.85 -5.51
C ASP A 237 -12.03 13.75 -6.43
N GLY A 238 -10.89 13.17 -6.05
CA GLY A 238 -10.25 12.10 -6.80
C GLY A 238 -8.77 11.94 -6.52
N VAL A 239 -8.13 11.10 -7.34
CA VAL A 239 -6.68 10.99 -7.43
C VAL A 239 -6.30 11.07 -8.91
N ALA A 240 -5.43 12.00 -9.25
CA ALA A 240 -4.97 12.23 -10.62
C ALA A 240 -4.11 11.07 -11.15
N ASP A 241 -3.80 11.08 -12.44
CA ASP A 241 -3.02 10.02 -13.10
C ASP A 241 -1.56 10.00 -12.67
N ASP A 242 -1.04 11.14 -12.25
CA ASP A 242 0.29 11.31 -11.68
C ASP A 242 0.34 10.98 -10.17
N GLY A 243 -0.81 10.65 -9.56
CA GLY A 243 -0.95 10.27 -8.16
C GLY A 243 -1.25 11.41 -7.21
N HIS A 244 -1.45 12.65 -7.67
CA HIS A 244 -1.86 13.76 -6.79
C HIS A 244 -3.26 13.54 -6.23
N LEU A 245 -3.43 13.83 -4.93
CA LEU A 245 -4.75 13.87 -4.30
C LEU A 245 -5.47 15.13 -4.71
N LEU A 246 -6.68 14.98 -5.23
CA LEU A 246 -7.54 16.09 -5.61
C LEU A 246 -8.57 16.32 -4.50
N LEU A 247 -8.59 17.53 -3.96
CA LEU A 247 -9.54 17.95 -2.96
C LEU A 247 -10.43 19.07 -3.50
N ARG A 248 -11.69 19.11 -3.06
CA ARG A 248 -12.65 20.15 -3.43
C ARG A 248 -13.24 20.78 -2.17
N THR A 249 -13.04 22.08 -2.03
CA THR A 249 -13.60 22.90 -0.94
C THR A 249 -15.10 23.15 -1.14
N ALA A 250 -15.78 23.65 -0.10
CA ALA A 250 -17.21 23.89 -0.14
C ALA A 250 -17.63 24.95 -1.18
N ASP A 251 -16.75 25.89 -1.51
CA ASP A 251 -16.96 26.90 -2.57
C ASP A 251 -16.70 26.38 -3.99
N GLY A 252 -16.32 25.09 -4.11
CA GLY A 252 -16.03 24.44 -5.39
C GLY A 252 -14.59 24.54 -5.87
N THR A 253 -13.70 25.22 -5.14
CA THR A 253 -12.28 25.32 -5.51
C THR A 253 -11.62 23.95 -5.48
N ARG A 254 -10.90 23.60 -6.55
CA ARG A 254 -10.12 22.36 -6.65
C ARG A 254 -8.68 22.61 -6.27
N LEU A 255 -8.17 21.77 -5.39
CA LEU A 255 -6.80 21.77 -4.89
C LEU A 255 -6.14 20.44 -5.24
N SER A 256 -4.86 20.48 -5.59
CA SER A 256 -4.06 19.30 -5.96
C SER A 256 -2.84 19.20 -5.05
N PHE A 257 -2.60 18.04 -4.48
CA PHE A 257 -1.54 17.82 -3.51
C PHE A 257 -0.70 16.59 -3.84
N ALA A 258 0.60 16.75 -3.86
CA ALA A 258 1.54 15.65 -3.83
C ALA A 258 1.61 15.03 -2.41
N PHE A 259 2.21 13.84 -2.33
CA PHE A 259 2.39 13.16 -1.05
C PHE A 259 3.17 14.00 -0.03
N LYS A 260 2.67 14.10 1.20
CA LYS A 260 3.13 14.94 2.31
C LYS A 260 2.86 16.45 2.17
N GLU A 261 2.20 16.90 1.12
CA GLU A 261 1.76 18.30 1.03
C GLU A 261 0.43 18.56 1.74
N VAL A 262 -0.29 17.49 2.06
CA VAL A 262 -1.51 17.58 2.85
C VAL A 262 -1.67 16.35 3.74
N THR A 263 -2.22 16.55 4.92
CA THR A 263 -2.52 15.49 5.89
C THR A 263 -3.97 15.58 6.37
N PRO A 264 -4.71 14.46 6.39
CA PRO A 264 -6.05 14.44 6.98
C PRO A 264 -5.96 14.55 8.51
N LEU A 265 -6.79 15.39 9.11
CA LEU A 265 -6.99 15.43 10.56
C LEU A 265 -8.06 14.40 10.96
N LEU A 266 -7.78 13.60 11.99
CA LEU A 266 -8.72 12.62 12.55
C LEU A 266 -9.75 13.29 13.45
#